data_7a459fc8aca1e318e88f77d86b845847
#
_entry.id   7a459fc8aca1e318e88f77d86b845847
#
_cell.length_a   1.000
_cell.length_b   1.000
_cell.length_c   1.000
_cell.angle_alpha   90.00
_cell.angle_beta   90.00
_cell.angle_gamma   90.00
#
_symmetry.space_group_name_H-M   'P 1'
#
loop_
_entity.id
_entity.type
_entity.pdbx_description
1 polymer ?
#
loop_
_entity_poly.entity_id
_entity_poly.type
_entity_poly.pdbx_seq_one_letter_code
_entity_poly.pdbx_strand_id
1 'polypeptide(L)'
;MSTVNIHLEYIWLDGSYPQQIRSKTKIIERELDINPFNKENATTLNTLFLNWKTNPNTLPMWNFDGSSTGQAETSKSELLLKPVNIFKDPFKQKGFIVVAEVYNIDMTPHWSNKRAKMVETLDKYDDETMYGLEQEYFIYSNKTGKPLGWPENGFPAQQGPYYCSVGGTNVAGREFVERHAELCEYAELKISGINAEVALGQWEYQIGPVYAKEGSDQLWVSRYILERLSEVYNYHIVLDPKPYIGNEWNGSGMHVNFSTKTMRSDLINKKKLVIEACEKLGQYINEHIAVYGSNNENRLTGANETCSIKEFRYGIGDRTASIRIPSSIEDSTTPGYLEDRRPASNGDPYEIIERMVLTICRTNC
;
A
#
# COMPACT_ATOMS: atom_id res chain seq x y z
N MET A 1 11.44 24.40 -29.39
CA MET A 1 11.75 23.67 -28.14
C MET A 1 12.03 24.68 -27.05
N SER A 2 11.59 24.37 -25.83
CA SER A 2 11.90 25.21 -24.66
C SER A 2 12.50 24.34 -23.58
N THR A 3 13.53 24.84 -22.91
CA THR A 3 14.11 24.18 -21.74
C THR A 3 13.15 24.30 -20.56
N VAL A 4 12.84 23.19 -19.93
CA VAL A 4 11.90 23.09 -18.83
C VAL A 4 12.55 22.33 -17.67
N ASN A 5 12.38 22.85 -16.46
CA ASN A 5 12.74 22.13 -15.24
C ASN A 5 11.65 21.11 -14.89
N ILE A 6 12.07 19.86 -14.73
CA ILE A 6 11.22 18.75 -14.31
C ILE A 6 11.65 18.33 -12.90
N HIS A 7 10.68 18.16 -12.02
CA HIS A 7 10.88 17.73 -10.64
C HIS A 7 10.68 16.22 -10.53
N LEU A 8 11.71 15.51 -10.13
CA LEU A 8 11.67 14.07 -9.84
C LEU A 8 11.73 13.89 -8.33
N GLU A 9 10.61 13.54 -7.74
CA GLU A 9 10.49 13.26 -6.31
C GLU A 9 10.79 11.79 -6.05
N TYR A 10 12.03 11.49 -5.67
CA TYR A 10 12.44 10.14 -5.31
C TYR A 10 11.87 9.78 -3.96
N ILE A 11 11.11 8.72 -3.89
CA ILE A 11 10.61 8.14 -2.63
C ILE A 11 11.26 6.77 -2.41
N TRP A 12 11.65 6.47 -1.18
CA TRP A 12 12.22 5.19 -0.76
C TRP A 12 11.84 4.86 0.68
N LEU A 13 12.09 3.63 1.10
CA LEU A 13 11.83 3.16 2.45
C LEU A 13 13.11 3.17 3.26
N ASP A 14 13.05 3.64 4.50
CA ASP A 14 14.18 3.75 5.40
C ASP A 14 14.51 2.43 6.14
N GLY A 15 15.44 2.48 7.10
CA GLY A 15 15.87 1.33 7.90
C GLY A 15 15.07 1.09 9.17
N SER A 16 14.00 1.84 9.44
CA SER A 16 13.16 1.64 10.62
C SER A 16 12.24 0.42 10.48
N TYR A 17 11.62 0.02 11.59
CA TYR A 17 10.57 -1.01 11.58
C TYR A 17 9.38 -0.56 12.43
N PRO A 18 8.18 -0.42 11.84
CA PRO A 18 7.88 -0.44 10.39
C PRO A 18 8.67 0.60 9.61
N GLN A 19 8.97 0.30 8.33
CA GLN A 19 9.69 1.22 7.46
C GLN A 19 8.90 2.50 7.22
N GLN A 20 9.60 3.63 7.19
CA GLN A 20 9.03 4.95 6.91
C GLN A 20 9.41 5.42 5.51
N ILE A 21 8.51 6.17 4.89
CA ILE A 21 8.77 6.78 3.58
C ILE A 21 9.73 7.96 3.76
N ARG A 22 10.75 8.01 2.92
CA ARG A 22 11.65 9.14 2.77
C ARG A 22 11.52 9.70 1.37
N SER A 23 11.77 10.99 1.22
CA SER A 23 11.74 11.63 -0.10
C SER A 23 12.82 12.66 -0.29
N LYS A 24 13.17 12.90 -1.58
CA LYS A 24 14.17 13.86 -2.00
C LYS A 24 13.90 14.28 -3.44
N THR A 25 13.79 15.59 -3.71
CA THR A 25 13.50 16.11 -5.06
C THR A 25 14.78 16.35 -5.86
N LYS A 26 14.91 15.74 -7.05
CA LYS A 26 15.91 16.06 -8.06
C LYS A 26 15.29 16.93 -9.15
N ILE A 27 15.93 18.05 -9.49
CA ILE A 27 15.50 18.91 -10.60
C ILE A 27 16.41 18.64 -11.79
N ILE A 28 15.79 18.32 -12.92
CA ILE A 28 16.49 18.08 -14.17
C ILE A 28 15.97 18.98 -15.28
N GLU A 29 16.84 19.41 -16.17
CA GLU A 29 16.44 20.15 -17.36
C GLU A 29 16.17 19.22 -18.54
N ARG A 30 15.10 19.50 -19.29
CA ARG A 30 14.76 18.81 -20.54
C ARG A 30 14.25 19.81 -21.56
N GLU A 31 14.64 19.59 -22.81
CA GLU A 31 14.04 20.29 -23.93
C GLU A 31 12.71 19.64 -24.28
N LEU A 32 11.64 20.44 -24.24
CA LEU A 32 10.30 20.03 -24.62
C LEU A 32 9.82 20.81 -25.83
N ASP A 33 9.08 20.15 -26.71
CA ASP A 33 8.35 20.82 -27.76
C ASP A 33 6.99 21.25 -27.19
N ILE A 34 6.87 22.55 -26.91
CA ILE A 34 5.64 23.16 -26.40
C ILE A 34 4.72 23.68 -27.51
N ASN A 35 5.10 23.47 -28.80
CA ASN A 35 4.29 23.90 -29.92
C ASN A 35 3.04 23.00 -30.05
N PRO A 36 1.82 23.55 -29.85
CA PRO A 36 0.60 22.75 -29.89
C PRO A 36 0.27 22.19 -31.29
N PHE A 37 0.93 22.67 -32.34
CA PHE A 37 0.74 22.26 -33.74
C PHE A 37 1.66 21.12 -34.16
N ASN A 38 2.69 20.77 -33.37
CA ASN A 38 3.63 19.70 -33.68
C ASN A 38 3.23 18.42 -32.89
N LYS A 39 2.28 17.66 -33.43
CA LYS A 39 1.67 16.52 -32.71
C LYS A 39 2.38 15.18 -32.90
N GLU A 40 3.15 15.00 -33.99
CA GLU A 40 3.63 13.65 -34.37
C GLU A 40 4.98 13.24 -33.78
N ASN A 41 5.89 14.19 -33.42
CA ASN A 41 7.22 13.89 -32.87
C ASN A 41 7.61 14.78 -31.69
N ALA A 42 6.64 15.37 -31.00
CA ALA A 42 6.89 16.32 -29.92
C ALA A 42 7.33 15.60 -28.64
N THR A 43 8.49 15.93 -28.11
CA THR A 43 8.88 15.54 -26.77
C THR A 43 8.07 16.36 -25.77
N THR A 44 6.97 15.80 -25.28
CA THR A 44 6.11 16.40 -24.27
C THR A 44 6.37 15.79 -22.89
N LEU A 45 5.85 16.40 -21.83
CA LEU A 45 5.89 15.80 -20.48
C LEU A 45 5.24 14.40 -20.47
N ASN A 46 4.16 14.22 -21.21
CA ASN A 46 3.48 12.94 -21.29
C ASN A 46 4.33 11.88 -22.02
N THR A 47 4.99 12.27 -23.11
CA THR A 47 5.91 11.36 -23.83
C THR A 47 7.07 10.94 -22.95
N LEU A 48 7.66 11.87 -22.19
CA LEU A 48 8.72 11.55 -21.23
C LEU A 48 8.21 10.61 -20.13
N PHE A 49 7.03 10.89 -19.59
CA PHE A 49 6.41 10.03 -18.58
C PHE A 49 6.22 8.59 -19.08
N LEU A 50 5.65 8.41 -20.27
CA LEU A 50 5.44 7.08 -20.86
C LEU A 50 6.76 6.35 -21.11
N ASN A 51 7.79 7.05 -21.61
CA ASN A 51 9.10 6.46 -21.80
C ASN A 51 9.73 6.01 -20.49
N TRP A 52 9.66 6.83 -19.43
CA TRP A 52 10.19 6.49 -18.11
C TRP A 52 9.33 5.40 -17.42
N LYS A 53 8.01 5.39 -17.63
CA LYS A 53 7.14 4.33 -17.11
C LYS A 53 7.48 2.98 -17.74
N THR A 54 7.78 2.97 -19.04
CA THR A 54 8.21 1.75 -19.76
C THR A 54 9.61 1.30 -19.36
N ASN A 55 10.54 2.26 -19.15
CA ASN A 55 11.92 1.95 -18.77
C ASN A 55 12.44 2.91 -17.68
N PRO A 56 12.10 2.67 -16.41
CA PRO A 56 12.54 3.51 -15.29
C PRO A 56 14.06 3.61 -15.12
N ASN A 57 14.82 2.63 -15.62
CA ASN A 57 16.29 2.66 -15.56
C ASN A 57 16.94 3.80 -16.37
N THR A 58 16.18 4.49 -17.24
CA THR A 58 16.64 5.69 -17.94
C THR A 58 16.56 6.96 -17.11
N LEU A 59 15.88 6.91 -15.96
CA LEU A 59 15.93 7.97 -14.96
C LEU A 59 17.30 7.99 -14.26
N PRO A 60 17.80 9.18 -13.86
CA PRO A 60 19.09 9.25 -13.20
C PRO A 60 19.08 8.53 -11.85
N MET A 61 20.06 7.68 -11.59
CA MET A 61 20.35 7.21 -10.25
C MET A 61 20.75 8.39 -9.36
N TRP A 62 20.50 8.26 -8.06
CA TRP A 62 20.90 9.27 -7.09
C TRP A 62 21.48 8.62 -5.84
N ASN A 63 22.17 9.41 -5.01
CA ASN A 63 22.70 8.99 -3.73
C ASN A 63 22.04 9.72 -2.58
N PHE A 64 22.18 9.19 -1.37
CA PHE A 64 21.73 9.81 -0.14
C PHE A 64 22.57 9.36 1.06
N ASP A 65 22.46 10.06 2.18
CA ASP A 65 23.10 9.70 3.44
C ASP A 65 22.25 8.66 4.19
N GLY A 66 22.63 7.39 4.11
CA GLY A 66 21.94 6.29 4.77
C GLY A 66 22.06 6.30 6.29
N SER A 67 23.03 7.05 6.87
CA SER A 67 23.14 7.14 8.33
C SER A 67 22.00 7.92 8.95
N SER A 68 21.47 8.91 8.21
CA SER A 68 20.32 9.73 8.64
C SER A 68 18.97 9.01 8.50
N THR A 69 18.95 7.83 7.89
CA THR A 69 17.76 7.01 7.65
C THR A 69 17.84 5.63 8.32
N GLY A 70 18.83 5.41 9.20
CA GLY A 70 19.02 4.15 9.90
C GLY A 70 19.46 2.98 9.00
N GLN A 71 20.07 3.27 7.84
CA GLN A 71 20.43 2.28 6.82
C GLN A 71 21.94 2.06 6.71
N ALA A 72 22.77 2.96 7.23
CA ALA A 72 24.22 2.85 7.15
C ALA A 72 24.92 3.44 8.38
N GLU A 73 26.18 3.09 8.57
CA GLU A 73 27.03 3.75 9.55
C GLU A 73 27.54 5.10 9.04
N THR A 74 27.75 6.07 9.91
CA THR A 74 28.21 7.42 9.55
C THR A 74 29.54 7.43 8.77
N SER A 75 30.41 6.47 9.05
CA SER A 75 31.73 6.34 8.39
C SER A 75 31.65 5.82 6.95
N LYS A 76 30.52 5.20 6.55
CA LYS A 76 30.25 4.63 5.23
C LYS A 76 28.77 4.85 4.87
N SER A 77 28.36 6.10 4.84
CA SER A 77 26.93 6.45 4.86
C SER A 77 26.29 6.53 3.48
N GLU A 78 27.08 6.54 2.40
CA GLU A 78 26.54 6.74 1.06
C GLU A 78 25.84 5.49 0.55
N LEU A 79 24.57 5.64 0.17
CA LEU A 79 23.74 4.63 -0.47
C LEU A 79 23.14 5.19 -1.77
N LEU A 80 22.70 4.29 -2.65
CA LEU A 80 22.14 4.63 -3.95
C LEU A 80 20.65 4.43 -4.03
N LEU A 81 19.98 5.34 -4.73
CA LEU A 81 18.57 5.28 -5.12
C LEU A 81 18.48 4.89 -6.59
N LYS A 82 18.01 3.68 -6.86
CA LYS A 82 17.78 3.15 -8.20
C LYS A 82 16.31 3.30 -8.56
N PRO A 83 15.94 4.11 -9.58
CA PRO A 83 14.56 4.22 -10.05
C PRO A 83 14.01 2.87 -10.52
N VAL A 84 12.79 2.54 -10.12
CA VAL A 84 12.12 1.28 -10.49
C VAL A 84 10.69 1.44 -10.98
N ASN A 85 10.05 2.57 -10.64
CA ASN A 85 8.73 2.93 -11.14
C ASN A 85 8.54 4.45 -11.10
N ILE A 86 7.55 4.97 -11.83
CA ILE A 86 7.27 6.41 -11.88
C ILE A 86 5.75 6.64 -11.94
N PHE A 87 5.31 7.73 -11.30
CA PHE A 87 3.93 8.19 -11.27
C PHE A 87 3.88 9.71 -11.45
N LYS A 88 2.74 10.25 -11.87
CA LYS A 88 2.55 11.71 -11.93
C LYS A 88 2.52 12.28 -10.51
N ASP A 89 3.21 13.39 -10.30
CA ASP A 89 3.19 14.08 -9.00
C ASP A 89 1.97 15.00 -8.91
N PRO A 90 0.97 14.74 -8.06
CA PRO A 90 -0.22 15.56 -7.96
C PRO A 90 0.02 16.91 -7.27
N PHE A 91 1.19 17.12 -6.67
CA PHE A 91 1.56 18.36 -5.99
C PHE A 91 2.39 19.31 -6.88
N LYS A 92 2.87 18.85 -8.04
CA LYS A 92 3.76 19.60 -8.94
C LYS A 92 3.37 19.42 -10.40
N GLN A 93 3.00 20.51 -11.08
CA GLN A 93 2.57 20.47 -12.50
C GLN A 93 3.58 19.82 -13.48
N LYS A 94 4.89 19.92 -13.18
CA LYS A 94 5.98 19.35 -13.97
C LYS A 94 6.78 18.38 -13.10
N GLY A 95 6.07 17.59 -12.31
CA GLY A 95 6.63 16.66 -11.34
C GLY A 95 6.24 15.23 -11.58
N PHE A 96 7.12 14.35 -11.14
CA PHE A 96 6.88 12.92 -11.12
C PHE A 96 7.37 12.33 -9.80
N ILE A 97 6.62 11.40 -9.24
CA ILE A 97 7.03 10.57 -8.10
C ILE A 97 7.80 9.39 -8.66
N VAL A 98 9.02 9.21 -8.22
CA VAL A 98 9.92 8.13 -8.64
C VAL A 98 10.07 7.16 -7.48
N VAL A 99 9.51 5.95 -7.60
CA VAL A 99 9.78 4.87 -6.64
C VAL A 99 11.20 4.40 -6.84
N ALA A 100 12.00 4.43 -5.77
CA ALA A 100 13.40 4.06 -5.82
C ALA A 100 13.70 2.92 -4.84
N GLU A 101 14.46 1.96 -5.30
CA GLU A 101 15.07 0.91 -4.50
C GLU A 101 16.42 1.37 -3.93
N VAL A 102 16.72 0.95 -2.70
CA VAL A 102 18.01 1.23 -2.04
C VAL A 102 19.05 0.17 -2.39
N TYR A 103 20.22 0.63 -2.82
CA TYR A 103 21.36 -0.20 -3.19
C TYR A 103 22.62 0.24 -2.45
N ASN A 104 23.50 -0.72 -2.20
CA ASN A 104 24.88 -0.47 -1.80
C ASN A 104 25.67 0.12 -2.97
N ILE A 105 26.83 0.73 -2.70
CA ILE A 105 27.70 1.34 -3.73
C ILE A 105 28.17 0.29 -4.76
N ASP A 106 28.32 -0.96 -4.36
CA ASP A 106 28.68 -2.08 -5.24
C ASP A 106 27.52 -2.61 -6.10
N MET A 107 26.37 -1.91 -6.08
CA MET A 107 25.15 -2.30 -6.79
C MET A 107 24.50 -3.59 -6.31
N THR A 108 24.79 -4.06 -5.11
CA THR A 108 23.99 -5.09 -4.45
C THR A 108 22.76 -4.47 -3.79
N PRO A 109 21.60 -5.14 -3.80
CA PRO A 109 20.42 -4.67 -3.06
C PRO A 109 20.75 -4.48 -1.58
N HIS A 110 20.38 -3.33 -1.01
CA HIS A 110 20.57 -3.09 0.41
C HIS A 110 19.63 -3.98 1.25
N TRP A 111 20.02 -4.33 2.47
CA TRP A 111 19.20 -5.20 3.36
C TRP A 111 17.78 -4.67 3.61
N SER A 112 17.57 -3.36 3.57
CA SER A 112 16.27 -2.72 3.72
C SER A 112 15.41 -2.73 2.43
N ASN A 113 15.96 -3.19 1.32
CA ASN A 113 15.29 -3.24 0.01
C ASN A 113 14.39 -4.47 -0.10
N LYS A 114 13.21 -4.40 0.51
CA LYS A 114 12.23 -5.50 0.48
C LYS A 114 11.64 -5.72 -0.91
N ARG A 115 11.52 -4.64 -1.71
CA ARG A 115 11.00 -4.73 -3.07
C ARG A 115 11.85 -5.64 -3.96
N ALA A 116 13.18 -5.51 -3.93
CA ALA A 116 14.07 -6.34 -4.74
C ALA A 116 13.90 -7.84 -4.42
N LYS A 117 13.75 -8.18 -3.15
CA LYS A 117 13.50 -9.54 -2.70
C LYS A 117 12.15 -10.07 -3.17
N MET A 118 11.09 -9.26 -3.07
CA MET A 118 9.78 -9.59 -3.62
C MET A 118 9.86 -9.86 -5.13
N VAL A 119 10.51 -8.97 -5.89
CA VAL A 119 10.65 -9.12 -7.35
C VAL A 119 11.38 -10.44 -7.70
N GLU A 120 12.46 -10.77 -6.99
CA GLU A 120 13.16 -12.06 -7.19
C GLU A 120 12.23 -13.26 -6.96
N THR A 121 11.38 -13.17 -5.94
CA THR A 121 10.39 -14.22 -5.64
C THR A 121 9.30 -14.31 -6.72
N LEU A 122 8.79 -13.16 -7.19
CA LEU A 122 7.80 -13.12 -8.25
C LEU A 122 8.35 -13.70 -9.56
N ASP A 123 9.56 -13.34 -9.95
CA ASP A 123 10.20 -13.84 -11.17
C ASP A 123 10.36 -15.37 -11.17
N LYS A 124 10.36 -16.02 -9.99
CA LYS A 124 10.48 -17.48 -9.85
C LYS A 124 9.15 -18.21 -9.74
N TYR A 125 8.16 -17.62 -9.08
CA TYR A 125 7.00 -18.36 -8.59
C TYR A 125 5.65 -17.71 -8.91
N ASP A 126 5.61 -16.46 -9.43
CA ASP A 126 4.34 -15.77 -9.65
C ASP A 126 3.52 -16.41 -10.77
N ASP A 127 2.26 -16.71 -10.48
CA ASP A 127 1.25 -17.22 -11.43
C ASP A 127 0.26 -16.11 -11.80
N GLU A 128 0.78 -15.00 -12.32
CA GLU A 128 -0.02 -13.81 -12.65
C GLU A 128 -0.98 -13.43 -11.50
N THR A 129 -0.46 -13.39 -10.27
CA THR A 129 -1.25 -13.09 -9.08
C THR A 129 -1.78 -11.67 -9.12
N MET A 130 -3.05 -11.50 -8.73
CA MET A 130 -3.69 -10.19 -8.60
C MET A 130 -4.09 -9.91 -7.15
N TYR A 131 -4.03 -8.65 -6.81
CA TYR A 131 -4.26 -8.14 -5.46
C TYR A 131 -5.26 -6.99 -5.46
N GLY A 132 -6.12 -6.97 -4.42
CA GLY A 132 -6.84 -5.80 -3.97
C GLY A 132 -6.40 -5.50 -2.54
N LEU A 133 -5.93 -4.29 -2.28
CA LEU A 133 -5.36 -3.88 -1.00
C LEU A 133 -6.31 -2.87 -0.34
N GLU A 134 -6.81 -3.19 0.86
CA GLU A 134 -7.75 -2.38 1.64
C GLU A 134 -6.98 -1.72 2.79
N GLN A 135 -6.58 -0.47 2.62
CA GLN A 135 -5.77 0.27 3.59
C GLN A 135 -6.67 1.04 4.55
N GLU A 136 -6.76 0.60 5.78
CA GLU A 136 -7.36 1.35 6.88
C GLU A 136 -6.34 2.27 7.55
N TYR A 137 -6.78 3.41 8.08
CA TYR A 137 -5.97 4.38 8.79
C TYR A 137 -6.81 5.33 9.62
N PHE A 138 -6.20 5.95 10.65
CA PHE A 138 -6.81 7.04 11.37
C PHE A 138 -6.21 8.39 10.94
N ILE A 139 -7.04 9.43 10.92
CA ILE A 139 -6.62 10.81 10.71
C ILE A 139 -6.66 11.54 12.04
N TYR A 140 -5.52 12.02 12.51
CA TYR A 140 -5.39 12.78 13.74
C TYR A 140 -5.20 14.26 13.45
N SER A 141 -5.83 15.10 14.25
CA SER A 141 -5.55 16.54 14.26
C SER A 141 -4.29 16.82 15.06
N ASN A 142 -3.30 17.51 14.46
CA ASN A 142 -2.10 17.98 15.18
C ASN A 142 -2.46 19.00 16.27
N LYS A 143 -3.61 19.67 16.18
CA LYS A 143 -4.06 20.64 17.18
C LYS A 143 -4.53 19.95 18.47
N THR A 144 -5.20 18.80 18.36
CA THR A 144 -5.79 18.11 19.52
C THR A 144 -5.04 16.85 19.93
N GLY A 145 -4.20 16.30 19.05
CA GLY A 145 -3.56 14.99 19.22
C GLY A 145 -4.56 13.82 19.25
N LYS A 146 -5.77 14.00 18.73
CA LYS A 146 -6.85 13.01 18.72
C LYS A 146 -7.33 12.76 17.28
N PRO A 147 -7.98 11.61 17.02
CA PRO A 147 -8.66 11.39 15.74
C PRO A 147 -9.67 12.50 15.44
N LEU A 148 -9.86 12.77 14.16
CA LEU A 148 -10.81 13.79 13.73
C LEU A 148 -12.24 13.45 14.20
N GLY A 149 -12.97 14.49 14.60
CA GLY A 149 -14.33 14.37 15.10
C GLY A 149 -14.46 13.94 16.57
N TRP A 150 -13.36 13.57 17.22
CA TRP A 150 -13.41 13.23 18.65
C TRP A 150 -13.63 14.46 19.52
N PRO A 151 -14.39 14.31 20.63
CA PRO A 151 -14.65 15.43 21.55
C PRO A 151 -13.38 15.91 22.23
N GLU A 152 -13.33 17.19 22.61
CA GLU A 152 -12.21 17.74 23.39
C GLU A 152 -11.97 16.97 24.68
N ASN A 153 -13.06 16.62 25.37
CA ASN A 153 -13.03 15.86 26.60
C ASN A 153 -13.77 14.53 26.44
N GLY A 154 -13.14 13.44 26.90
CA GLY A 154 -13.68 12.10 26.80
C GLY A 154 -13.47 11.45 25.42
N PHE A 155 -14.35 10.53 25.09
CA PHE A 155 -14.31 9.67 23.91
C PHE A 155 -15.67 9.65 23.21
N PRO A 156 -15.70 9.44 21.89
CA PRO A 156 -16.96 9.11 21.21
C PRO A 156 -17.42 7.70 21.60
N ALA A 157 -18.58 7.28 21.12
CA ALA A 157 -18.99 5.88 21.26
C ALA A 157 -17.95 4.97 20.58
N GLN A 158 -17.54 3.89 21.26
CA GLN A 158 -16.53 2.95 20.74
C GLN A 158 -17.04 2.20 19.51
N GLN A 159 -18.31 1.82 19.55
CA GLN A 159 -19.08 1.25 18.44
C GLN A 159 -20.28 2.17 18.19
N GLY A 160 -20.16 3.04 17.19
CA GLY A 160 -21.19 4.00 16.80
C GLY A 160 -21.65 3.79 15.35
N PRO A 161 -22.57 4.62 14.87
CA PRO A 161 -23.04 4.55 13.48
C PRO A 161 -22.06 5.23 12.52
N TYR A 162 -20.78 4.83 12.55
CA TYR A 162 -19.68 5.50 11.81
C TYR A 162 -19.39 4.83 10.47
N TYR A 163 -19.53 3.50 10.40
CA TYR A 163 -19.22 2.74 9.18
C TYR A 163 -20.09 3.18 8.00
N CYS A 164 -19.43 3.57 6.90
CA CYS A 164 -20.08 4.09 5.69
C CYS A 164 -21.06 5.25 5.94
N SER A 165 -20.86 6.00 7.02
CA SER A 165 -21.81 7.00 7.48
C SER A 165 -21.75 8.29 6.68
N VAL A 166 -22.82 9.08 6.81
CA VAL A 166 -22.95 10.44 6.29
C VAL A 166 -23.45 11.37 7.39
N GLY A 167 -23.15 12.67 7.24
CA GLY A 167 -23.54 13.70 8.20
C GLY A 167 -22.49 14.01 9.26
N GLY A 168 -22.39 15.29 9.62
CA GLY A 168 -21.28 15.82 10.42
C GLY A 168 -21.19 15.37 11.86
N THR A 169 -22.18 14.62 12.37
CA THR A 169 -22.14 14.01 13.71
C THR A 169 -21.46 12.64 13.71
N ASN A 170 -21.46 11.94 12.57
CA ASN A 170 -21.03 10.55 12.47
C ASN A 170 -19.80 10.36 11.58
N VAL A 171 -19.36 11.40 10.88
CA VAL A 171 -18.22 11.32 10.00
C VAL A 171 -17.35 12.59 10.11
N ALA A 172 -16.04 12.41 10.09
CA ALA A 172 -15.07 13.52 10.08
C ALA A 172 -13.93 13.21 9.10
N GLY A 173 -13.40 14.25 8.43
CA GLY A 173 -12.27 14.13 7.52
C GLY A 173 -12.64 13.78 6.07
N ARG A 174 -13.90 13.77 5.65
CA ARG A 174 -14.33 13.39 4.30
C ARG A 174 -13.65 14.21 3.20
N GLU A 175 -13.58 15.53 3.34
CA GLU A 175 -12.91 16.40 2.36
C GLU A 175 -11.46 16.00 2.14
N PHE A 176 -10.73 15.70 3.21
CA PHE A 176 -9.35 15.23 3.14
C PHE A 176 -9.25 13.87 2.40
N VAL A 177 -10.14 12.94 2.70
CA VAL A 177 -10.14 11.58 2.11
C VAL A 177 -10.52 11.61 0.63
N GLU A 178 -11.54 12.38 0.26
CA GLU A 178 -11.93 12.57 -1.14
C GLU A 178 -10.79 13.26 -1.91
N ARG A 179 -10.15 14.27 -1.32
CA ARG A 179 -8.98 14.91 -1.92
C ARG A 179 -7.81 13.96 -2.10
N HIS A 180 -7.55 13.07 -1.14
CA HIS A 180 -6.54 12.02 -1.29
C HIS A 180 -6.84 11.11 -2.48
N ALA A 181 -8.08 10.65 -2.61
CA ALA A 181 -8.50 9.80 -3.72
C ALA A 181 -8.29 10.50 -5.08
N GLU A 182 -8.72 11.77 -5.22
CA GLU A 182 -8.51 12.56 -6.45
C GLU A 182 -7.01 12.70 -6.81
N LEU A 183 -6.14 12.91 -5.80
CA LEU A 183 -4.69 13.02 -6.03
C LEU A 183 -4.10 11.69 -6.45
N CYS A 184 -4.57 10.57 -5.89
CA CYS A 184 -4.19 9.23 -6.30
C CYS A 184 -4.63 8.91 -7.73
N GLU A 185 -5.86 9.28 -8.12
CA GLU A 185 -6.34 9.15 -9.50
C GLU A 185 -5.51 9.99 -10.48
N TYR A 186 -5.15 11.22 -10.10
CA TYR A 186 -4.24 12.05 -10.91
C TYR A 186 -2.88 11.38 -11.11
N ALA A 187 -2.35 10.74 -10.08
CA ALA A 187 -1.11 9.97 -10.14
C ALA A 187 -1.23 8.65 -10.93
N GLU A 188 -2.44 8.34 -11.45
CA GLU A 188 -2.78 7.11 -12.17
C GLU A 188 -2.71 5.85 -11.29
N LEU A 189 -2.97 6.00 -9.98
CA LEU A 189 -3.15 4.85 -9.10
C LEU A 189 -4.56 4.27 -9.30
N LYS A 190 -4.67 2.96 -9.20
CA LYS A 190 -5.94 2.26 -9.35
C LYS A 190 -6.73 2.25 -8.03
N ILE A 191 -7.19 3.43 -7.60
CA ILE A 191 -8.13 3.54 -6.48
C ILE A 191 -9.47 2.94 -6.91
N SER A 192 -10.02 2.04 -6.13
CA SER A 192 -11.29 1.37 -6.40
C SER A 192 -12.41 1.73 -5.41
N GLY A 193 -12.08 2.32 -4.28
CA GLY A 193 -13.06 2.76 -3.31
C GLY A 193 -12.46 3.51 -2.13
N ILE A 194 -13.34 4.22 -1.42
CA ILE A 194 -13.09 4.87 -0.13
C ILE A 194 -14.31 4.71 0.75
N ASN A 195 -14.16 4.52 2.03
CA ASN A 195 -15.25 4.51 3.01
C ASN A 195 -14.80 4.95 4.40
N ALA A 196 -15.73 5.52 5.15
CA ALA A 196 -15.55 5.72 6.58
C ALA A 196 -15.65 4.38 7.30
N GLU A 197 -14.77 4.18 8.28
CA GLU A 197 -14.64 2.94 9.03
C GLU A 197 -15.41 2.95 10.37
N VAL A 198 -15.31 1.84 11.12
CA VAL A 198 -16.10 1.57 12.32
C VAL A 198 -15.82 2.56 13.46
N ALA A 199 -14.66 3.18 13.51
CA ALA A 199 -14.33 4.20 14.49
C ALA A 199 -14.42 5.61 13.88
N LEU A 200 -14.87 6.60 14.66
CA LEU A 200 -14.90 7.99 14.22
C LEU A 200 -13.49 8.51 13.96
N GLY A 201 -13.25 9.05 12.75
CA GLY A 201 -11.94 9.50 12.30
C GLY A 201 -11.08 8.40 11.66
N GLN A 202 -11.60 7.18 11.57
CA GLN A 202 -11.01 6.07 10.81
C GLN A 202 -11.60 6.01 9.40
N TRP A 203 -10.74 5.74 8.43
CA TRP A 203 -11.06 5.64 7.02
C TRP A 203 -10.34 4.48 6.36
N GLU A 204 -10.88 4.05 5.23
CA GLU A 204 -10.28 3.06 4.33
C GLU A 204 -10.25 3.60 2.92
N TYR A 205 -9.19 3.24 2.18
CA TYR A 205 -9.18 3.28 0.73
C TYR A 205 -8.69 1.95 0.16
N GLN A 206 -9.06 1.67 -1.10
CA GLN A 206 -8.80 0.40 -1.75
C GLN A 206 -8.03 0.61 -3.03
N ILE A 207 -6.97 -0.18 -3.24
CA ILE A 207 -6.17 -0.24 -4.47
C ILE A 207 -6.40 -1.59 -5.14
N GLY A 208 -6.69 -1.56 -6.43
CA GLY A 208 -6.76 -2.77 -7.23
C GLY A 208 -8.11 -3.00 -7.91
N PRO A 209 -8.32 -4.20 -8.49
CA PRO A 209 -7.34 -5.29 -8.60
C PRO A 209 -6.18 -4.96 -9.55
N VAL A 210 -4.96 -5.31 -9.13
CA VAL A 210 -3.71 -5.06 -9.84
C VAL A 210 -2.73 -6.22 -9.66
N TYR A 211 -1.71 -6.32 -10.51
CA TYR A 211 -0.64 -7.30 -10.36
C TYR A 211 0.29 -6.96 -9.19
N ALA A 212 1.02 -7.96 -8.69
CA ALA A 212 1.82 -7.91 -7.47
C ALA A 212 2.76 -6.69 -7.37
N LYS A 213 3.67 -6.49 -8.34
CA LYS A 213 4.60 -5.35 -8.37
C LYS A 213 3.88 -4.00 -8.37
N GLU A 214 2.86 -3.90 -9.21
CA GLU A 214 2.09 -2.68 -9.39
C GLU A 214 1.31 -2.33 -8.12
N GLY A 215 0.67 -3.31 -7.48
CA GLY A 215 -0.10 -3.11 -6.25
C GLY A 215 0.77 -2.64 -5.09
N SER A 216 1.93 -3.25 -4.90
CA SER A 216 2.86 -2.85 -3.85
C SER A 216 3.40 -1.44 -4.04
N ASP A 217 3.83 -1.10 -5.26
CA ASP A 217 4.33 0.24 -5.59
C ASP A 217 3.22 1.28 -5.43
N GLN A 218 2.01 1.01 -5.92
CA GLN A 218 0.86 1.92 -5.80
C GLN A 218 0.46 2.15 -4.34
N LEU A 219 0.49 1.13 -3.48
CA LEU A 219 0.17 1.30 -2.07
C LEU A 219 1.18 2.23 -1.38
N TRP A 220 2.48 2.08 -1.65
CA TRP A 220 3.48 2.97 -1.09
C TRP A 220 3.37 4.41 -1.65
N VAL A 221 3.06 4.56 -2.93
CA VAL A 221 2.81 5.89 -3.53
C VAL A 221 1.54 6.53 -2.95
N SER A 222 0.47 5.77 -2.73
CA SER A 222 -0.74 6.30 -2.10
C SER A 222 -0.49 6.73 -0.64
N ARG A 223 0.28 5.95 0.13
CA ARG A 223 0.72 6.35 1.48
C ARG A 223 1.56 7.64 1.45
N TYR A 224 2.46 7.78 0.47
CA TYR A 224 3.23 9.01 0.27
C TYR A 224 2.31 10.20 -0.01
N ILE A 225 1.34 10.06 -0.92
CA ILE A 225 0.37 11.13 -1.24
C ILE A 225 -0.46 11.49 0.00
N LEU A 226 -0.88 10.49 0.78
CA LEU A 226 -1.66 10.67 2.01
C LEU A 226 -0.87 11.48 3.06
N GLU A 227 0.41 11.13 3.29
CA GLU A 227 1.30 11.85 4.22
C GLU A 227 1.58 13.28 3.71
N ARG A 228 1.86 13.46 2.42
CA ARG A 228 2.07 14.80 1.85
C ARG A 228 0.83 15.68 1.95
N LEU A 229 -0.35 15.12 1.75
CA LEU A 229 -1.61 15.84 1.90
C LEU A 229 -1.84 16.22 3.38
N SER A 230 -1.48 15.36 4.32
CA SER A 230 -1.64 15.61 5.75
C SER A 230 -0.86 16.85 6.23
N GLU A 231 0.30 17.14 5.61
CA GLU A 231 1.07 18.36 5.87
C GLU A 231 0.26 19.63 5.57
N VAL A 232 -0.53 19.61 4.48
CA VAL A 232 -1.35 20.76 4.04
C VAL A 232 -2.49 21.03 5.02
N TYR A 233 -3.12 19.95 5.55
CA TYR A 233 -4.25 20.05 6.47
C TYR A 233 -3.86 20.15 7.94
N ASN A 234 -2.55 20.10 8.26
CA ASN A 234 -2.07 20.02 9.63
C ASN A 234 -2.66 18.83 10.41
N TYR A 235 -2.69 17.69 9.72
CA TYR A 235 -3.07 16.38 10.27
C TYR A 235 -1.84 15.48 10.36
N HIS A 236 -1.98 14.31 10.99
CA HIS A 236 -1.05 13.20 10.82
C HIS A 236 -1.81 11.89 10.67
N ILE A 237 -1.21 10.97 9.93
CA ILE A 237 -1.79 9.67 9.61
C ILE A 237 -1.26 8.64 10.58
N VAL A 238 -2.17 7.84 11.13
CA VAL A 238 -1.83 6.77 12.07
C VAL A 238 -2.18 5.43 11.45
N LEU A 239 -1.12 4.65 11.17
CA LEU A 239 -1.19 3.28 10.67
C LEU A 239 -0.97 2.25 11.79
N ASP A 240 -1.06 2.66 13.07
CA ASP A 240 -0.99 1.73 14.19
C ASP A 240 -2.17 0.74 14.12
N PRO A 241 -1.93 -0.58 14.24
CA PRO A 241 -3.01 -1.58 14.16
C PRO A 241 -4.04 -1.46 15.28
N LYS A 242 -3.70 -0.83 16.41
CA LYS A 242 -4.62 -0.61 17.53
C LYS A 242 -4.26 0.68 18.28
N PRO A 243 -4.56 1.88 17.73
CA PRO A 243 -4.19 3.16 18.35
C PRO A 243 -4.78 3.34 19.76
N TYR A 244 -5.92 2.72 20.02
CA TYR A 244 -6.56 2.72 21.33
C TYR A 244 -6.72 1.29 21.85
N ILE A 245 -6.06 1.02 22.98
CA ILE A 245 -6.11 -0.29 23.63
C ILE A 245 -7.45 -0.43 24.37
N GLY A 246 -8.08 -1.57 24.22
CA GLY A 246 -9.37 -1.92 24.82
C GLY A 246 -10.21 -2.73 23.84
N ASN A 247 -11.04 -3.63 24.38
CA ASN A 247 -11.74 -4.62 23.55
C ASN A 247 -12.79 -4.00 22.62
N GLU A 248 -13.34 -2.86 23.00
CA GLU A 248 -14.44 -2.22 22.27
C GLU A 248 -13.94 -1.29 21.12
N TRP A 249 -12.67 -0.90 21.14
CA TRP A 249 -12.13 -0.07 20.07
C TRP A 249 -11.77 -0.92 18.85
N ASN A 250 -12.09 -0.40 17.65
CA ASN A 250 -11.69 -1.04 16.41
C ASN A 250 -10.19 -0.88 16.18
N GLY A 251 -9.58 -1.84 15.47
CA GLY A 251 -8.21 -1.76 14.98
C GLY A 251 -8.18 -1.33 13.52
N SER A 252 -6.97 -1.16 12.98
CA SER A 252 -6.74 -0.87 11.56
C SER A 252 -5.96 -1.99 10.90
N GLY A 253 -6.53 -2.54 9.83
CA GLY A 253 -5.94 -3.56 8.99
C GLY A 253 -5.46 -3.03 7.64
N MET A 254 -4.77 -3.90 6.93
CA MET A 254 -4.56 -3.83 5.51
C MET A 254 -4.97 -5.16 4.92
N HIS A 255 -6.27 -5.35 4.69
CA HIS A 255 -6.77 -6.62 4.15
C HIS A 255 -6.27 -6.83 2.73
N VAL A 256 -5.93 -8.06 2.41
CA VAL A 256 -5.34 -8.42 1.13
C VAL A 256 -6.24 -9.39 0.39
N ASN A 257 -6.93 -8.90 -0.63
CA ASN A 257 -7.62 -9.74 -1.59
C ASN A 257 -6.59 -10.34 -2.56
N PHE A 258 -6.67 -11.63 -2.77
CA PHE A 258 -5.69 -12.39 -3.54
C PHE A 258 -6.34 -13.40 -4.49
N SER A 259 -5.82 -13.49 -5.71
CA SER A 259 -6.16 -14.58 -6.65
C SER A 259 -4.97 -14.94 -7.53
N THR A 260 -4.84 -16.23 -7.85
CA THR A 260 -3.97 -16.70 -8.95
C THR A 260 -4.70 -16.62 -10.29
N LYS A 261 -3.96 -16.78 -11.39
CA LYS A 261 -4.56 -16.87 -12.74
C LYS A 261 -5.62 -17.99 -12.81
N THR A 262 -5.30 -19.14 -12.28
CA THR A 262 -6.18 -20.32 -12.27
C THR A 262 -7.45 -20.09 -11.45
N MET A 263 -7.37 -19.47 -10.28
CA MET A 263 -8.55 -19.09 -9.49
C MET A 263 -9.51 -18.18 -10.26
N ARG A 264 -8.99 -17.33 -11.14
CA ARG A 264 -9.81 -16.42 -11.94
C ARG A 264 -10.37 -17.05 -13.21
N SER A 265 -9.66 -17.98 -13.83
CA SER A 265 -10.01 -18.57 -15.13
C SER A 265 -10.77 -19.89 -15.06
N ASP A 266 -10.53 -20.70 -14.03
CA ASP A 266 -11.22 -21.99 -13.85
C ASP A 266 -12.44 -21.82 -12.94
N LEU A 267 -13.53 -21.34 -13.53
CA LEU A 267 -14.77 -21.07 -12.80
C LEU A 267 -15.43 -22.33 -12.21
N ILE A 268 -15.09 -23.52 -12.70
CA ILE A 268 -15.64 -24.79 -12.20
C ILE A 268 -14.94 -25.19 -10.90
N ASN A 269 -13.62 -25.11 -10.87
CA ASN A 269 -12.80 -25.56 -9.74
C ASN A 269 -12.38 -24.42 -8.80
N LYS A 270 -12.73 -23.16 -9.07
CA LYS A 270 -12.28 -21.98 -8.31
C LYS A 270 -12.45 -22.13 -6.80
N LYS A 271 -13.58 -22.67 -6.33
CA LYS A 271 -13.83 -22.88 -4.89
C LYS A 271 -12.82 -23.85 -4.28
N LYS A 272 -12.52 -24.95 -4.96
CA LYS A 272 -11.49 -25.90 -4.54
C LYS A 272 -10.11 -25.25 -4.49
N LEU A 273 -9.74 -24.50 -5.54
CA LEU A 273 -8.45 -23.81 -5.62
C LEU A 273 -8.27 -22.75 -4.52
N VAL A 274 -9.34 -22.03 -4.20
CA VAL A 274 -9.34 -21.04 -3.10
C VAL A 274 -9.18 -21.74 -1.75
N ILE A 275 -9.90 -22.86 -1.52
CA ILE A 275 -9.79 -23.64 -0.28
C ILE A 275 -8.37 -24.19 -0.11
N GLU A 276 -7.78 -24.77 -1.17
CA GLU A 276 -6.39 -25.27 -1.16
C GLU A 276 -5.38 -24.15 -0.81
N ALA A 277 -5.59 -22.92 -1.30
CA ALA A 277 -4.77 -21.79 -0.91
C ALA A 277 -4.96 -21.41 0.59
N CYS A 278 -6.19 -21.44 1.09
CA CYS A 278 -6.46 -21.21 2.52
C CYS A 278 -5.76 -22.26 3.40
N GLU A 279 -5.79 -23.52 3.00
CA GLU A 279 -5.10 -24.61 3.72
C GLU A 279 -3.58 -24.42 3.74
N LYS A 280 -2.99 -24.02 2.61
CA LYS A 280 -1.56 -23.65 2.57
C LYS A 280 -1.25 -22.47 3.50
N LEU A 281 -2.06 -21.41 3.50
CA LEU A 281 -1.88 -20.28 4.41
C LEU A 281 -1.95 -20.68 5.89
N GLY A 282 -2.78 -21.67 6.21
CA GLY A 282 -2.89 -22.24 7.56
C GLY A 282 -1.67 -23.04 8.02
N GLN A 283 -0.87 -23.58 7.09
CA GLN A 283 0.36 -24.31 7.43
C GLN A 283 1.53 -23.40 7.81
N TYR A 284 1.48 -22.11 7.41
CA TYR A 284 2.58 -21.14 7.59
C TYR A 284 2.16 -19.91 8.39
N ILE A 285 1.31 -20.09 9.43
CA ILE A 285 0.74 -18.99 10.22
C ILE A 285 1.83 -18.06 10.76
N ASN A 286 2.86 -18.62 11.41
CA ASN A 286 3.90 -17.85 12.07
C ASN A 286 4.72 -17.02 11.07
N GLU A 287 5.03 -17.59 9.92
CA GLU A 287 5.79 -16.92 8.86
C GLU A 287 4.99 -15.76 8.24
N HIS A 288 3.68 -15.88 8.15
CA HIS A 288 2.81 -14.80 7.73
C HIS A 288 2.74 -13.70 8.78
N ILE A 289 2.44 -14.06 10.04
CA ILE A 289 2.33 -13.08 11.13
C ILE A 289 3.63 -12.29 11.32
N ALA A 290 4.80 -12.92 11.11
CA ALA A 290 6.11 -12.26 11.24
C ALA A 290 6.31 -11.08 10.25
N VAL A 291 5.58 -11.05 9.14
CA VAL A 291 5.67 -9.99 8.10
C VAL A 291 4.38 -9.19 7.95
N TYR A 292 3.37 -9.42 8.77
CA TYR A 292 2.06 -8.80 8.67
C TYR A 292 1.92 -7.51 9.49
N GLY A 293 3.02 -6.83 9.74
CA GLY A 293 3.10 -5.56 10.47
C GLY A 293 3.49 -5.74 11.94
N SER A 294 3.77 -4.62 12.60
CA SER A 294 4.16 -4.59 14.02
C SER A 294 2.95 -4.39 14.93
N ASN A 295 3.04 -4.88 16.19
CA ASN A 295 2.00 -4.76 17.22
C ASN A 295 0.63 -5.35 16.82
N ASN A 296 0.61 -6.27 15.86
CA ASN A 296 -0.62 -6.82 15.30
C ASN A 296 -1.37 -7.74 16.28
N GLU A 297 -0.70 -8.24 17.32
CA GLU A 297 -1.30 -8.94 18.45
C GLU A 297 -2.32 -8.09 19.22
N ASN A 298 -2.17 -6.78 19.23
CA ASN A 298 -3.12 -5.86 19.84
C ASN A 298 -4.44 -5.77 19.06
N ARG A 299 -4.41 -6.05 17.75
CA ARG A 299 -5.56 -6.04 16.85
C ARG A 299 -6.19 -7.42 16.71
N LEU A 300 -5.39 -8.47 16.50
CA LEU A 300 -5.86 -9.84 16.27
C LEU A 300 -6.20 -10.55 17.59
N THR A 301 -7.25 -10.12 18.25
CA THR A 301 -7.64 -10.58 19.59
C THR A 301 -8.75 -11.65 19.59
N GLY A 302 -9.42 -11.85 18.46
CA GLY A 302 -10.63 -12.66 18.35
C GLY A 302 -11.93 -11.89 18.63
N ALA A 303 -11.83 -10.56 18.82
CA ALA A 303 -12.94 -9.63 18.92
C ALA A 303 -12.94 -8.63 17.77
N ASN A 304 -14.01 -7.82 17.62
CA ASN A 304 -14.11 -6.74 16.64
C ASN A 304 -13.80 -7.20 15.22
N GLU A 305 -14.47 -8.25 14.75
CA GLU A 305 -14.33 -8.83 13.41
C GLU A 305 -12.90 -9.32 13.08
N THR A 306 -12.14 -9.76 14.08
CA THR A 306 -10.82 -10.38 13.89
C THR A 306 -10.79 -11.81 14.41
N CYS A 307 -9.98 -12.67 13.81
CA CYS A 307 -9.57 -13.93 14.39
C CYS A 307 -8.41 -13.69 15.37
N SER A 308 -8.32 -14.52 16.41
CA SER A 308 -7.15 -14.47 17.32
C SER A 308 -5.85 -14.73 16.56
N ILE A 309 -4.77 -14.00 16.89
CA ILE A 309 -3.44 -14.20 16.28
C ILE A 309 -2.90 -15.63 16.48
N LYS A 310 -3.42 -16.36 17.48
CA LYS A 310 -3.03 -17.73 17.82
C LYS A 310 -3.86 -18.79 17.07
N GLU A 311 -4.86 -18.37 16.32
CA GLU A 311 -5.78 -19.26 15.62
C GLU A 311 -5.74 -19.00 14.13
N PHE A 312 -6.04 -20.01 13.33
CA PHE A 312 -6.26 -19.88 11.93
C PHE A 312 -7.53 -20.59 11.52
N ARG A 313 -8.41 -19.87 10.85
CA ARG A 313 -9.60 -20.43 10.23
C ARG A 313 -9.99 -19.63 9.00
N TYR A 314 -10.72 -20.25 8.11
CA TYR A 314 -11.31 -19.59 6.95
C TYR A 314 -12.79 -19.93 6.85
N GLY A 315 -13.56 -19.05 6.20
CA GLY A 315 -15.00 -19.26 6.03
C GLY A 315 -15.58 -18.42 4.91
N ILE A 316 -16.68 -18.92 4.33
CA ILE A 316 -17.43 -18.21 3.28
C ILE A 316 -18.28 -17.12 3.96
N GLY A 317 -18.05 -15.85 3.57
CA GLY A 317 -18.74 -14.69 4.13
C GLY A 317 -18.40 -14.39 5.60
N ASP A 318 -17.47 -15.13 6.23
CA ASP A 318 -17.14 -15.01 7.65
C ASP A 318 -16.07 -13.93 7.89
N ARG A 319 -16.51 -12.76 8.40
CA ARG A 319 -15.63 -11.64 8.78
C ARG A 319 -14.84 -11.87 10.06
N THR A 320 -15.17 -12.90 10.84
CA THR A 320 -14.47 -13.25 12.09
C THR A 320 -13.33 -14.25 11.84
N ALA A 321 -13.18 -14.74 10.61
CA ALA A 321 -12.11 -15.66 10.22
C ALA A 321 -10.80 -14.93 9.88
N SER A 322 -9.67 -15.67 9.88
CA SER A 322 -8.38 -15.19 9.38
C SER A 322 -8.42 -14.90 7.88
N ILE A 323 -9.09 -15.81 7.15
CA ILE A 323 -9.30 -15.68 5.71
C ILE A 323 -10.81 -15.72 5.45
N ARG A 324 -11.32 -14.68 4.82
CA ARG A 324 -12.70 -14.64 4.32
C ARG A 324 -12.70 -15.08 2.86
N ILE A 325 -13.52 -16.06 2.53
CA ILE A 325 -13.84 -16.42 1.16
C ILE A 325 -15.11 -15.65 0.80
N PRO A 326 -15.13 -14.79 -0.22
CA PRO A 326 -16.34 -14.06 -0.59
C PRO A 326 -17.48 -14.99 -0.97
N SER A 327 -18.73 -14.61 -0.61
CA SER A 327 -19.92 -15.42 -0.94
C SER A 327 -20.13 -15.60 -2.43
N SER A 328 -19.58 -14.71 -3.28
CA SER A 328 -19.57 -14.82 -4.73
C SER A 328 -18.78 -16.03 -5.25
N ILE A 329 -18.06 -16.76 -4.39
CA ILE A 329 -17.42 -18.04 -4.75
C ILE A 329 -18.43 -19.08 -5.22
N GLU A 330 -19.67 -18.98 -4.78
CA GLU A 330 -20.77 -19.87 -5.19
C GLU A 330 -21.40 -19.49 -6.54
N ASP A 331 -21.17 -18.28 -7.02
CA ASP A 331 -21.67 -17.81 -8.32
C ASP A 331 -20.80 -18.33 -9.44
N SER A 332 -21.36 -19.14 -10.34
CA SER A 332 -20.64 -19.76 -11.45
C SER A 332 -20.01 -18.79 -12.47
N THR A 333 -20.37 -17.51 -12.43
CA THR A 333 -19.88 -16.46 -13.37
C THR A 333 -18.79 -15.58 -12.79
N THR A 334 -18.61 -15.57 -11.48
CA THR A 334 -17.67 -14.69 -10.78
C THR A 334 -16.31 -15.37 -10.57
N PRO A 335 -15.18 -14.72 -10.88
CA PRO A 335 -13.85 -15.23 -10.56
C PRO A 335 -13.65 -15.53 -9.07
N GLY A 336 -12.81 -16.54 -8.77
CA GLY A 336 -12.47 -16.90 -7.40
C GLY A 336 -11.34 -16.04 -6.83
N TYR A 337 -11.46 -15.65 -5.54
CA TYR A 337 -10.41 -15.01 -4.77
C TYR A 337 -10.64 -15.25 -3.27
N LEU A 338 -9.64 -14.94 -2.46
CA LEU A 338 -9.71 -14.91 -0.99
C LEU A 338 -9.33 -13.53 -0.46
N GLU A 339 -9.77 -13.22 0.75
CA GLU A 339 -9.37 -12.02 1.51
C GLU A 339 -8.62 -12.45 2.77
N ASP A 340 -7.31 -12.15 2.81
CA ASP A 340 -6.54 -12.28 4.05
C ASP A 340 -6.73 -11.05 4.93
N ARG A 341 -7.38 -11.24 6.07
CA ARG A 341 -7.75 -10.19 7.02
C ARG A 341 -6.73 -9.99 8.13
N ARG A 342 -5.64 -10.77 8.11
CA ARG A 342 -4.63 -10.74 9.16
C ARG A 342 -3.63 -9.59 9.07
N PRO A 343 -3.21 -9.06 7.90
CA PRO A 343 -2.23 -7.99 7.85
C PRO A 343 -2.70 -6.72 8.55
N ALA A 344 -1.80 -6.09 9.31
CA ALA A 344 -2.02 -4.79 9.97
C ALA A 344 -1.89 -3.63 8.99
N SER A 345 -2.47 -2.49 9.31
CA SER A 345 -2.42 -1.28 8.49
C SER A 345 -0.98 -0.79 8.23
N ASN A 346 -0.05 -1.02 9.16
CA ASN A 346 1.37 -0.68 9.04
C ASN A 346 2.21 -1.77 8.34
N GLY A 347 1.58 -2.83 7.83
CA GLY A 347 2.28 -3.89 7.10
C GLY A 347 2.94 -3.37 5.82
N ASP A 348 4.09 -3.98 5.46
CA ASP A 348 4.79 -3.69 4.21
C ASP A 348 4.22 -4.57 3.08
N PRO A 349 3.60 -3.99 2.04
CA PRO A 349 3.04 -4.76 0.94
C PRO A 349 4.08 -5.61 0.19
N TYR A 350 5.34 -5.20 0.15
CA TYR A 350 6.40 -6.00 -0.47
C TYR A 350 6.62 -7.33 0.28
N GLU A 351 6.74 -7.28 1.61
CA GLU A 351 6.93 -8.50 2.43
C GLU A 351 5.68 -9.38 2.45
N ILE A 352 4.49 -8.77 2.52
CA ILE A 352 3.21 -9.48 2.54
C ILE A 352 3.00 -10.25 1.24
N ILE A 353 3.15 -9.57 0.10
CA ILE A 353 2.96 -10.17 -1.23
C ILE A 353 4.01 -11.25 -1.49
N GLU A 354 5.29 -11.00 -1.17
CA GLU A 354 6.34 -12.02 -1.26
C GLU A 354 5.95 -13.29 -0.49
N ARG A 355 5.52 -13.11 0.77
CA ARG A 355 5.14 -14.24 1.62
C ARG A 355 3.94 -15.01 1.08
N MET A 356 2.93 -14.33 0.55
CA MET A 356 1.76 -14.97 -0.05
C MET A 356 2.14 -15.82 -1.28
N VAL A 357 2.95 -15.28 -2.19
CA VAL A 357 3.45 -16.01 -3.37
C VAL A 357 4.28 -17.23 -2.98
N LEU A 358 5.20 -17.09 -2.02
CA LEU A 358 5.98 -18.20 -1.49
C LEU A 358 5.12 -19.32 -0.89
N THR A 359 4.01 -18.96 -0.27
CA THR A 359 3.12 -19.95 0.38
C THR A 359 2.20 -20.64 -0.64
N ILE A 360 1.60 -19.85 -1.54
CA ILE A 360 0.51 -20.37 -2.40
C ILE A 360 1.05 -20.89 -3.72
N CYS A 361 1.96 -20.16 -4.37
CA CYS A 361 2.40 -20.42 -5.74
C CYS A 361 3.65 -21.31 -5.81
N ARG A 362 4.48 -21.33 -4.77
CA ARG A 362 5.63 -22.24 -4.73
C ARG A 362 5.13 -23.69 -4.66
N THR A 363 5.29 -24.42 -5.73
CA THR A 363 5.10 -25.87 -5.72
C THR A 363 6.22 -26.51 -4.92
N ASN A 364 5.89 -27.36 -3.96
CA ASN A 364 6.89 -28.19 -3.28
C ASN A 364 7.60 -29.04 -4.34
N CYS A 365 8.88 -28.73 -4.62
CA CYS A 365 9.77 -29.64 -5.37
C CYS A 365 10.15 -30.82 -4.49
#